data_8c4617bff7a83310e68118d0d8ee362f
#
_entry.id   8c4617bff7a83310e68118d0d8ee362f
#
_cell.length_a   1.000
_cell.length_b   1.000
_cell.length_c   1.000
_cell.angle_alpha   90.00
_cell.angle_beta   90.00
_cell.angle_gamma   90.00
#
_symmetry.space_group_name_H-M   'P 1'
#
loop_
_entity.id
_entity.type
_entity.pdbx_description
1 polymer ?
#
loop_
_entity_poly.entity_id
_entity_poly.type
_entity_poly.pdbx_seq_one_letter_code
_entity_poly.pdbx_strand_id
1 'polypeptide(L)'
;MCDDTLLNKQYSRVNELAKKQYSGNEHGLVNGICLVNMLWTREDEIIPVDYRVYRKESDDKTKNDHFQDMLKRAKDRGFLPFYVLMDSWYSSIDNLKLIARKFKWDFICNLKSNRKVSVYQGTYIPIADLDLAEKQVRKVWLKEFGFILVCKIVDKDGDITYLATNDLTLLHYDDFIAHFQHRWKIEEFHRGIKQTTGIEKCYSTLASVNNGVEFPIFSGLDFPTPL
;
A
#
# COMPACT_ATOMS: atom_id res chain seq x y z
N MET A 1 -1.68 0.42 6.93
CA MET A 1 -1.82 0.28 5.47
C MET A 1 -0.93 1.26 4.73
N CYS A 2 -0.54 0.94 3.49
CA CYS A 2 0.27 1.82 2.66
C CYS A 2 -0.26 1.83 1.22
N ASP A 3 -0.26 3.02 0.62
CA ASP A 3 -0.63 3.24 -0.77
C ASP A 3 -0.07 4.58 -1.26
N ASP A 4 -0.13 4.84 -2.56
CA ASP A 4 0.28 6.12 -3.11
C ASP A 4 -0.84 6.84 -3.85
N THR A 5 -0.74 8.16 -3.89
CA THR A 5 -1.66 9.00 -4.63
C THR A 5 -0.92 10.04 -5.45
N LEU A 6 -1.47 10.38 -6.60
CA LEU A 6 -0.95 11.45 -7.44
C LEU A 6 -1.74 12.74 -7.17
N LEU A 7 -1.03 13.78 -6.75
CA LEU A 7 -1.55 15.14 -6.64
C LEU A 7 -1.40 15.81 -8.01
N ASN A 8 -2.53 16.06 -8.68
CA ASN A 8 -2.54 16.64 -10.02
C ASN A 8 -2.04 18.09 -10.00
N LYS A 9 -1.02 18.39 -10.79
CA LYS A 9 -0.40 19.71 -10.95
C LYS A 9 -0.31 20.13 -12.42
N GLN A 10 -1.19 19.63 -13.28
CA GLN A 10 -1.12 19.91 -14.72
C GLN A 10 -1.26 21.39 -15.09
N TYR A 11 -1.91 22.18 -14.25
CA TYR A 11 -2.05 23.63 -14.43
C TYR A 11 -0.89 24.45 -13.83
N SER A 12 0.05 23.79 -13.13
CA SER A 12 1.26 24.46 -12.64
C SER A 12 2.28 24.60 -13.76
N ARG A 13 2.66 25.83 -14.10
CA ARG A 13 3.65 26.07 -15.15
C ARG A 13 5.05 25.62 -14.76
N VAL A 14 5.41 25.81 -13.50
CA VAL A 14 6.70 25.41 -12.94
C VAL A 14 6.46 24.88 -11.53
N ASN A 15 6.79 23.61 -11.26
CA ASN A 15 6.79 23.03 -9.92
C ASN A 15 7.92 22.01 -9.87
N GLU A 16 8.90 22.25 -8.99
CA GLU A 16 10.12 21.42 -8.90
C GLU A 16 9.84 19.97 -8.49
N LEU A 17 8.74 19.72 -7.77
CA LEU A 17 8.35 18.38 -7.33
C LEU A 17 7.44 17.64 -8.31
N ALA A 18 6.76 18.38 -9.21
CA ALA A 18 5.83 17.80 -10.16
C ALA A 18 6.59 17.19 -11.34
N LYS A 19 6.25 15.96 -11.67
CA LYS A 19 6.82 15.22 -12.81
C LYS A 19 5.71 14.55 -13.60
N LYS A 20 5.98 14.32 -14.90
CA LYS A 20 5.08 13.52 -15.74
C LYS A 20 5.12 12.06 -15.28
N GLN A 21 3.97 11.54 -14.89
CA GLN A 21 3.81 10.15 -14.47
C GLN A 21 2.40 9.65 -14.79
N TYR A 22 2.27 8.33 -14.89
CA TYR A 22 0.99 7.72 -15.20
C TYR A 22 0.03 7.85 -14.01
N SER A 23 -1.19 8.28 -14.29
CA SER A 23 -2.31 8.32 -13.34
C SER A 23 -3.34 7.26 -13.73
N GLY A 24 -3.61 6.33 -12.83
CA GLY A 24 -4.69 5.35 -13.02
C GLY A 24 -6.06 5.99 -13.12
N ASN A 25 -6.30 7.08 -12.38
CA ASN A 25 -7.58 7.78 -12.39
C ASN A 25 -7.84 8.56 -13.70
N GLU A 26 -6.76 9.15 -14.27
CA GLU A 26 -6.85 9.94 -15.50
C GLU A 26 -6.60 9.10 -16.75
N HIS A 27 -6.27 7.81 -16.58
CA HIS A 27 -5.89 6.88 -17.65
C HIS A 27 -4.83 7.44 -18.60
N GLY A 28 -3.89 8.26 -18.09
CA GLY A 28 -2.90 8.98 -18.89
C GLY A 28 -1.71 9.51 -18.11
N LEU A 29 -0.81 10.19 -18.86
CA LEU A 29 0.33 10.88 -18.25
C LEU A 29 -0.12 12.25 -17.73
N VAL A 30 0.06 12.47 -16.45
CA VAL A 30 -0.27 13.71 -15.74
C VAL A 30 0.98 14.28 -15.11
N ASN A 31 1.12 15.62 -15.17
CA ASN A 31 2.13 16.31 -14.39
C ASN A 31 1.65 16.43 -12.93
N GLY A 32 2.32 15.76 -12.00
CA GLY A 32 1.85 15.70 -10.63
C GLY A 32 2.94 15.31 -9.64
N ILE A 33 2.59 15.43 -8.35
CA ILE A 33 3.43 15.03 -7.23
C ILE A 33 2.93 13.69 -6.72
N CYS A 34 3.77 12.67 -6.71
CA CYS A 34 3.42 11.37 -6.14
C CYS A 34 3.69 11.37 -4.65
N LEU A 35 2.66 11.07 -3.87
CA LEU A 35 2.70 11.00 -2.42
C LEU A 35 2.45 9.56 -1.98
N VAL A 36 3.44 8.93 -1.36
CA VAL A 36 3.31 7.60 -0.73
C VAL A 36 2.93 7.82 0.73
N ASN A 37 1.85 7.23 1.17
CA ASN A 37 1.32 7.40 2.51
C ASN A 37 1.27 6.08 3.28
N MET A 38 1.53 6.14 4.58
CA MET A 38 1.31 5.05 5.52
C MET A 38 0.34 5.50 6.60
N LEU A 39 -0.73 4.73 6.77
CA LEU A 39 -1.76 5.00 7.76
C LEU A 39 -1.85 3.85 8.76
N TRP A 40 -2.17 4.19 9.99
CA TRP A 40 -2.70 3.29 11.01
C TRP A 40 -4.21 3.50 11.10
N THR A 41 -4.95 2.43 11.23
CA THR A 41 -6.39 2.50 11.49
C THR A 41 -6.75 1.65 12.68
N ARG A 42 -7.59 2.18 13.51
CA ARG A 42 -8.19 1.49 14.64
C ARG A 42 -9.67 1.86 14.65
N GLU A 43 -10.54 0.87 14.52
CA GLU A 43 -11.99 1.12 14.37
C GLU A 43 -12.25 2.13 13.25
N ASP A 44 -12.82 3.30 13.56
CA ASP A 44 -13.09 4.37 12.58
C ASP A 44 -12.01 5.44 12.51
N GLU A 45 -11.01 5.36 13.38
CA GLU A 45 -9.90 6.32 13.38
C GLU A 45 -8.92 6.03 12.25
N ILE A 46 -8.47 7.10 11.60
CA ILE A 46 -7.41 7.08 10.58
C ILE A 46 -6.29 7.99 11.06
N ILE A 47 -5.14 7.39 11.36
CA ILE A 47 -3.97 8.10 11.86
C ILE A 47 -2.86 8.02 10.82
N PRO A 48 -2.42 9.14 10.25
CA PRO A 48 -1.25 9.18 9.39
C PRO A 48 0.01 8.81 10.18
N VAL A 49 0.74 7.78 9.73
CA VAL A 49 1.97 7.31 10.39
C VAL A 49 3.19 7.96 9.77
N ASP A 50 3.22 8.01 8.45
CA ASP A 50 4.34 8.55 7.68
C ASP A 50 3.90 8.86 6.24
N TYR A 51 4.64 9.75 5.57
CA TYR A 51 4.47 10.02 4.15
C TYR A 51 5.81 10.27 3.46
N ARG A 52 5.84 10.10 2.13
CA ARG A 52 7.00 10.41 1.28
C ARG A 52 6.54 11.08 -0.01
N VAL A 53 7.22 12.17 -0.36
CA VAL A 53 7.14 12.71 -1.71
C VAL A 53 8.09 11.91 -2.59
N TYR A 54 7.54 11.12 -3.52
CA TYR A 54 8.33 10.28 -4.39
C TYR A 54 8.76 11.03 -5.65
N ARG A 55 10.07 11.03 -5.94
CA ARG A 55 10.68 11.67 -7.11
C ARG A 55 11.59 10.67 -7.83
N LYS A 56 11.03 10.00 -8.85
CA LYS A 56 11.69 8.92 -9.57
C LYS A 56 13.14 9.20 -10.02
N GLU A 57 13.44 10.46 -10.40
CA GLU A 57 14.73 10.83 -10.99
C GLU A 57 15.77 11.34 -9.99
N SER A 58 15.35 11.69 -8.77
CA SER A 58 16.23 12.36 -7.79
C SER A 58 16.31 11.68 -6.44
N ASP A 59 15.50 10.65 -6.19
CA ASP A 59 15.45 10.03 -4.87
C ASP A 59 16.46 8.90 -4.66
N ASP A 60 17.08 8.38 -5.73
CA ASP A 60 17.86 7.13 -5.71
C ASP A 60 17.13 5.96 -5.01
N LYS A 61 15.82 6.09 -4.83
CA LYS A 61 14.92 5.15 -4.15
C LYS A 61 13.66 4.89 -4.98
N THR A 62 13.22 3.66 -4.95
CA THR A 62 11.91 3.28 -5.49
C THR A 62 10.79 3.52 -4.45
N LYS A 63 9.52 3.46 -4.90
CA LYS A 63 8.37 3.47 -3.96
C LYS A 63 8.45 2.33 -2.95
N ASN A 64 9.01 1.17 -3.34
CA ASN A 64 9.21 0.03 -2.43
C ASN A 64 10.27 0.32 -1.38
N ASP A 65 11.35 1.04 -1.72
CA ASP A 65 12.36 1.45 -0.73
C ASP A 65 11.77 2.44 0.29
N HIS A 66 10.96 3.41 -0.18
CA HIS A 66 10.22 4.29 0.71
C HIS A 66 9.27 3.53 1.62
N PHE A 67 8.53 2.55 1.08
CA PHE A 67 7.65 1.69 1.86
C PHE A 67 8.41 0.95 2.97
N GLN A 68 9.56 0.35 2.63
CA GLN A 68 10.39 -0.34 3.62
C GLN A 68 10.89 0.61 4.71
N ASP A 69 11.31 1.82 4.35
CA ASP A 69 11.78 2.82 5.33
C ASP A 69 10.65 3.32 6.24
N MET A 70 9.44 3.49 5.70
CA MET A 70 8.26 3.84 6.51
C MET A 70 7.88 2.71 7.47
N LEU A 71 7.97 1.44 7.04
CA LEU A 71 7.74 0.28 7.92
C LEU A 71 8.76 0.21 9.06
N LYS A 72 10.06 0.46 8.76
CA LYS A 72 11.11 0.51 9.78
C LYS A 72 10.80 1.60 10.81
N ARG A 73 10.46 2.81 10.35
CA ARG A 73 10.08 3.91 11.25
C ARG A 73 8.85 3.58 12.10
N ALA A 74 7.82 2.97 11.51
CA ALA A 74 6.65 2.54 12.27
C ALA A 74 7.06 1.53 13.37
N LYS A 75 7.93 0.58 13.04
CA LYS A 75 8.48 -0.38 14.01
C LYS A 75 9.26 0.31 15.14
N ASP A 76 10.14 1.25 14.78
CA ASP A 76 10.97 1.99 15.74
C ASP A 76 10.12 2.89 16.67
N ARG A 77 8.97 3.36 16.18
CA ARG A 77 7.98 4.10 16.98
C ARG A 77 7.07 3.20 17.83
N GLY A 78 7.26 1.89 17.80
CA GLY A 78 6.49 0.94 18.62
C GLY A 78 5.13 0.55 18.06
N PHE A 79 4.81 0.84 16.79
CA PHE A 79 3.57 0.36 16.18
C PHE A 79 3.57 -1.17 16.10
N LEU A 80 2.43 -1.78 16.50
CA LEU A 80 2.18 -3.22 16.49
C LEU A 80 0.89 -3.50 15.70
N PRO A 81 0.95 -3.53 14.36
CA PRO A 81 -0.24 -3.80 13.56
C PRO A 81 -0.69 -5.25 13.68
N PHE A 82 -2.01 -5.49 13.64
CA PHE A 82 -2.54 -6.82 13.39
C PHE A 82 -2.15 -7.26 11.99
N TYR A 83 -2.41 -6.42 10.99
CA TYR A 83 -2.04 -6.69 9.61
C TYR A 83 -1.43 -5.45 8.95
N VAL A 84 -0.42 -5.67 8.13
CA VAL A 84 0.04 -4.69 7.14
C VAL A 84 -0.75 -4.90 5.85
N LEU A 85 -1.62 -3.94 5.52
CA LEU A 85 -2.47 -4.00 4.34
C LEU A 85 -1.81 -3.25 3.18
N MET A 86 -1.73 -3.87 2.01
CA MET A 86 -1.12 -3.28 0.82
C MET A 86 -1.69 -3.86 -0.47
N ASP A 87 -1.54 -3.11 -1.55
CA ASP A 87 -1.89 -3.57 -2.89
C ASP A 87 -0.79 -4.46 -3.52
N SER A 88 -1.00 -4.88 -4.75
CA SER A 88 -0.06 -5.74 -5.48
C SER A 88 1.26 -5.05 -5.84
N TRP A 89 1.32 -3.71 -5.80
CA TRP A 89 2.54 -2.95 -6.09
C TRP A 89 3.58 -3.13 -4.99
N TYR A 90 3.11 -3.14 -3.73
CA TYR A 90 3.96 -3.28 -2.55
C TYR A 90 4.15 -4.74 -2.10
N SER A 91 3.51 -5.73 -2.75
CA SER A 91 3.62 -7.15 -2.40
C SER A 91 4.86 -7.85 -2.98
N SER A 92 6.01 -7.15 -3.05
CA SER A 92 7.28 -7.79 -3.44
C SER A 92 7.73 -8.82 -2.41
N ILE A 93 8.47 -9.84 -2.84
CA ILE A 93 8.97 -10.88 -1.93
C ILE A 93 9.83 -10.28 -0.81
N ASP A 94 10.62 -9.26 -1.12
CA ASP A 94 11.48 -8.59 -0.12
C ASP A 94 10.64 -7.85 0.93
N ASN A 95 9.56 -7.16 0.51
CA ASN A 95 8.63 -6.53 1.43
C ASN A 95 7.92 -7.54 2.31
N LEU A 96 7.43 -8.64 1.73
CA LEU A 96 6.77 -9.71 2.49
C LEU A 96 7.74 -10.34 3.52
N LYS A 97 9.00 -10.58 3.12
CA LYS A 97 10.03 -11.08 4.04
C LYS A 97 10.35 -10.08 5.15
N LEU A 98 10.44 -8.79 4.83
CA LEU A 98 10.66 -7.74 5.82
C LEU A 98 9.56 -7.74 6.89
N ILE A 99 8.30 -7.75 6.46
CA ILE A 99 7.13 -7.75 7.33
C ILE A 99 7.08 -9.01 8.18
N ALA A 100 7.04 -10.19 7.53
CA ALA A 100 6.77 -11.45 8.23
C ALA A 100 7.99 -11.99 8.98
N ARG A 101 9.20 -11.89 8.41
CA ARG A 101 10.39 -12.54 9.00
C ARG A 101 11.17 -11.61 9.93
N LYS A 102 11.35 -10.33 9.52
CA LYS A 102 12.16 -9.38 10.29
C LYS A 102 11.32 -8.71 11.39
N PHE A 103 10.10 -8.24 11.06
CA PHE A 103 9.26 -7.54 12.03
C PHE A 103 8.34 -8.47 12.82
N LYS A 104 8.11 -9.69 12.32
CA LYS A 104 7.16 -10.65 12.89
C LYS A 104 5.73 -10.11 12.92
N TRP A 105 5.37 -9.38 11.86
CA TRP A 105 4.04 -8.87 11.61
C TRP A 105 3.33 -9.72 10.56
N ASP A 106 2.02 -9.70 10.61
CA ASP A 106 1.22 -10.32 9.57
C ASP A 106 0.82 -9.30 8.51
N PHE A 107 0.57 -9.79 7.31
CA PHE A 107 0.13 -8.96 6.20
C PHE A 107 -1.13 -9.55 5.55
N ILE A 108 -1.92 -8.69 4.89
CA ILE A 108 -2.87 -9.07 3.87
C ILE A 108 -2.62 -8.20 2.65
N CYS A 109 -2.40 -8.81 1.50
CA CYS A 109 -2.08 -8.08 0.28
C CYS A 109 -2.70 -8.69 -0.96
N ASN A 110 -2.83 -7.87 -2.01
CA ASN A 110 -3.08 -8.38 -3.35
C ASN A 110 -1.81 -9.00 -3.92
N LEU A 111 -1.95 -10.14 -4.60
CA LEU A 111 -0.90 -10.73 -5.41
C LEU A 111 -1.18 -10.52 -6.90
N LYS A 112 -0.14 -10.25 -7.67
CA LYS A 112 -0.24 -10.24 -9.13
C LYS A 112 -0.55 -11.66 -9.63
N SER A 113 -1.36 -11.77 -10.67
CA SER A 113 -1.82 -13.04 -11.26
C SER A 113 -0.68 -13.97 -11.70
N ASN A 114 0.48 -13.42 -12.03
CA ASN A 114 1.66 -14.18 -12.47
C ASN A 114 2.55 -14.68 -11.30
N ARG A 115 2.19 -14.42 -10.04
CA ARG A 115 2.96 -14.92 -8.88
C ARG A 115 2.99 -16.44 -8.88
N LYS A 116 4.19 -16.98 -8.68
CA LYS A 116 4.41 -18.42 -8.68
C LYS A 116 4.10 -19.02 -7.31
N VAL A 117 3.12 -19.93 -7.30
CA VAL A 117 2.70 -20.68 -6.11
C VAL A 117 2.78 -22.19 -6.38
N SER A 118 2.84 -22.97 -5.32
CA SER A 118 2.84 -24.44 -5.38
C SER A 118 1.89 -25.00 -4.32
N VAL A 119 1.07 -25.96 -4.71
CA VAL A 119 0.27 -26.78 -3.78
C VAL A 119 1.06 -28.00 -3.34
N TYR A 120 1.85 -28.55 -4.26
CA TYR A 120 2.70 -29.72 -4.04
C TYR A 120 4.16 -29.31 -4.21
N GLN A 121 5.02 -29.78 -3.34
CA GLN A 121 6.45 -29.46 -3.34
C GLN A 121 7.07 -29.67 -4.73
N GLY A 122 7.70 -28.64 -5.27
CA GLY A 122 8.48 -28.71 -6.52
C GLY A 122 7.78 -28.24 -7.79
N THR A 123 6.46 -28.14 -7.82
CA THR A 123 5.72 -27.70 -9.01
C THR A 123 5.15 -26.28 -8.81
N TYR A 124 5.70 -25.31 -9.54
CA TYR A 124 5.28 -23.90 -9.46
C TYR A 124 4.44 -23.48 -10.66
N ILE A 125 3.24 -22.99 -10.42
CA ILE A 125 2.34 -22.42 -11.40
C ILE A 125 2.04 -20.95 -11.07
N PRO A 126 1.63 -20.12 -12.05
CA PRO A 126 1.03 -18.81 -11.74
C PRO A 126 -0.18 -18.99 -10.82
N ILE A 127 -0.43 -18.05 -9.91
CA ILE A 127 -1.63 -18.12 -9.07
C ILE A 127 -2.91 -18.07 -9.90
N ALA A 128 -2.87 -17.45 -11.09
CA ALA A 128 -3.99 -17.44 -12.02
C ALA A 128 -4.39 -18.84 -12.53
N ASP A 129 -3.41 -19.75 -12.61
CA ASP A 129 -3.62 -21.13 -13.08
C ASP A 129 -3.96 -22.08 -11.92
N LEU A 130 -3.99 -21.56 -10.68
CA LEU A 130 -4.37 -22.35 -9.52
C LEU A 130 -5.86 -22.65 -9.57
N ASP A 131 -6.21 -23.93 -9.46
CA ASP A 131 -7.61 -24.35 -9.25
C ASP A 131 -8.07 -23.86 -7.87
N LEU A 132 -8.66 -22.67 -7.85
CA LEU A 132 -9.12 -21.98 -6.66
C LEU A 132 -10.54 -21.48 -6.92
N ALA A 133 -11.50 -22.10 -6.25
CA ALA A 133 -12.89 -21.66 -6.33
C ALA A 133 -13.05 -20.26 -5.72
N GLU A 134 -14.06 -19.54 -6.16
CA GLU A 134 -14.44 -18.27 -5.52
C GLU A 134 -14.77 -18.50 -4.04
N LYS A 135 -14.37 -17.55 -3.20
CA LYS A 135 -14.54 -17.62 -1.72
C LYS A 135 -13.81 -18.78 -1.04
N GLN A 136 -13.03 -19.57 -1.76
CA GLN A 136 -12.20 -20.60 -1.15
C GLN A 136 -10.92 -19.97 -0.60
N VAL A 137 -10.57 -20.33 0.65
CA VAL A 137 -9.25 -20.05 1.21
C VAL A 137 -8.40 -21.32 1.07
N ARG A 138 -7.21 -21.18 0.52
CA ARG A 138 -6.31 -22.31 0.28
C ARG A 138 -4.88 -22.02 0.74
N LYS A 139 -4.28 -22.99 1.43
CA LYS A 139 -2.86 -22.91 1.80
C LYS A 139 -1.99 -23.32 0.61
N VAL A 140 -1.05 -22.46 0.25
CA VAL A 140 -0.08 -22.69 -0.83
C VAL A 140 1.32 -22.25 -0.39
N TRP A 141 2.31 -22.72 -1.13
CA TRP A 141 3.69 -22.23 -0.99
C TRP A 141 3.94 -21.13 -2.03
N LEU A 142 4.19 -19.90 -1.57
CA LEU A 142 4.64 -18.83 -2.44
C LEU A 142 6.14 -18.97 -2.69
N LYS A 143 6.53 -18.97 -3.97
CA LYS A 143 7.96 -19.09 -4.37
C LYS A 143 8.81 -18.04 -3.66
N GLU A 144 9.95 -18.46 -3.11
CA GLU A 144 10.93 -17.64 -2.37
C GLU A 144 10.44 -17.08 -1.03
N PHE A 145 9.18 -17.30 -0.66
CA PHE A 145 8.62 -16.80 0.59
C PHE A 145 8.28 -17.90 1.59
N GLY A 146 7.43 -18.84 1.24
CA GLY A 146 6.97 -19.89 2.14
C GLY A 146 5.46 -20.08 2.11
N PHE A 147 4.90 -20.72 3.13
CA PHE A 147 3.46 -20.93 3.23
C PHE A 147 2.71 -19.64 3.44
N ILE A 148 1.62 -19.52 2.67
CA ILE A 148 0.63 -18.44 2.78
C ILE A 148 -0.77 -19.04 2.61
N LEU A 149 -1.78 -18.33 3.07
CA LEU A 149 -3.15 -18.54 2.63
C LEU A 149 -3.46 -17.60 1.48
N VAL A 150 -4.22 -18.09 0.51
CA VAL A 150 -4.69 -17.30 -0.63
C VAL A 150 -6.19 -17.49 -0.80
N CYS A 151 -6.88 -16.45 -1.27
CA CYS A 151 -8.24 -16.54 -1.74
C CYS A 151 -8.45 -15.73 -3.02
N LYS A 152 -9.49 -16.10 -3.79
CA LYS A 152 -9.88 -15.44 -5.02
C LYS A 152 -11.16 -14.63 -4.81
N ILE A 153 -11.12 -13.38 -5.26
CA ILE A 153 -12.28 -12.50 -5.32
C ILE A 153 -12.58 -12.29 -6.79
N VAL A 154 -13.85 -12.39 -7.15
CA VAL A 154 -14.38 -11.98 -8.45
C VAL A 154 -15.30 -10.79 -8.20
N ASP A 155 -15.04 -9.67 -8.82
CA ASP A 155 -15.89 -8.50 -8.69
C ASP A 155 -17.11 -8.57 -9.65
N LYS A 156 -17.93 -7.53 -9.62
CA LYS A 156 -19.17 -7.47 -10.40
C LYS A 156 -18.92 -7.44 -11.92
N ASP A 157 -17.76 -6.96 -12.33
CA ASP A 157 -17.33 -6.81 -13.72
C ASP A 157 -16.59 -8.06 -14.22
N GLY A 158 -16.36 -9.03 -13.32
CA GLY A 158 -15.67 -10.29 -13.59
C GLY A 158 -14.16 -10.22 -13.41
N ASP A 159 -13.64 -9.10 -12.91
CA ASP A 159 -12.21 -8.95 -12.64
C ASP A 159 -11.80 -9.80 -11.44
N ILE A 160 -10.65 -10.47 -11.60
CA ILE A 160 -10.14 -11.42 -10.60
C ILE A 160 -9.00 -10.81 -9.82
N THR A 161 -9.16 -10.81 -8.50
CA THR A 161 -8.15 -10.39 -7.53
C THR A 161 -7.76 -11.56 -6.62
N TYR A 162 -6.46 -11.72 -6.36
CA TYR A 162 -5.93 -12.73 -5.45
C TYR A 162 -5.42 -12.05 -4.20
N LEU A 163 -6.00 -12.38 -3.04
CA LEU A 163 -5.50 -11.96 -1.74
C LEU A 163 -4.59 -13.03 -1.15
N ALA A 164 -3.60 -12.59 -0.38
CA ALA A 164 -2.67 -13.46 0.34
C ALA A 164 -2.37 -12.95 1.74
N THR A 165 -2.14 -13.88 2.67
CA THR A 165 -1.68 -13.61 4.04
C THR A 165 -0.67 -14.65 4.51
N ASN A 166 0.26 -14.26 5.39
CA ASN A 166 1.12 -15.17 6.13
C ASN A 166 0.49 -15.68 7.44
N ASP A 167 -0.62 -15.11 7.85
CA ASP A 167 -1.41 -15.63 8.97
C ASP A 167 -2.15 -16.91 8.54
N LEU A 168 -1.59 -18.06 8.95
CA LEU A 168 -2.14 -19.36 8.59
C LEU A 168 -3.35 -19.76 9.44
N THR A 169 -3.81 -18.92 10.35
CA THR A 169 -5.01 -19.11 11.16
C THR A 169 -6.26 -18.48 10.54
N LEU A 170 -6.09 -17.57 9.58
CA LEU A 170 -7.17 -16.84 8.90
C LEU A 170 -7.83 -17.72 7.82
N LEU A 171 -8.57 -18.76 8.24
CA LEU A 171 -9.11 -19.80 7.38
C LEU A 171 -10.45 -19.47 6.74
N HIS A 172 -11.18 -18.48 7.26
CA HIS A 172 -12.49 -18.11 6.76
C HIS A 172 -12.41 -16.94 5.79
N TYR A 173 -13.06 -17.10 4.63
CA TYR A 173 -13.07 -16.09 3.57
C TYR A 173 -13.62 -14.74 4.05
N ASP A 174 -14.74 -14.75 4.77
CA ASP A 174 -15.39 -13.52 5.23
C ASP A 174 -14.51 -12.71 6.18
N ASP A 175 -13.78 -13.38 7.10
CA ASP A 175 -12.82 -12.73 7.98
C ASP A 175 -11.65 -12.13 7.20
N PHE A 176 -11.17 -12.86 6.18
CA PHE A 176 -10.11 -12.41 5.30
C PHE A 176 -10.50 -11.12 4.58
N ILE A 177 -11.72 -11.09 4.03
CA ILE A 177 -12.28 -9.92 3.34
C ILE A 177 -12.52 -8.77 4.32
N ALA A 178 -13.11 -9.03 5.49
CA ALA A 178 -13.39 -8.02 6.50
C ALA A 178 -12.09 -7.26 6.89
N HIS A 179 -11.01 -7.99 7.16
CA HIS A 179 -9.72 -7.36 7.44
C HIS A 179 -9.17 -6.58 6.25
N PHE A 180 -9.24 -7.12 5.04
CA PHE A 180 -8.70 -6.46 3.86
C PHE A 180 -9.49 -5.21 3.46
N GLN A 181 -10.78 -5.16 3.72
CA GLN A 181 -11.62 -3.99 3.44
C GLN A 181 -11.16 -2.72 4.18
N HIS A 182 -10.50 -2.86 5.34
CA HIS A 182 -9.88 -1.70 6.00
C HIS A 182 -8.87 -0.96 5.13
N ARG A 183 -8.32 -1.62 4.08
CA ARG A 183 -7.44 -0.95 3.11
C ARG A 183 -8.13 0.23 2.42
N TRP A 184 -9.47 0.17 2.25
CA TRP A 184 -10.22 1.24 1.60
C TRP A 184 -10.13 2.59 2.34
N LYS A 185 -9.85 2.60 3.63
CA LYS A 185 -9.69 3.82 4.42
C LYS A 185 -8.52 4.70 3.93
N ILE A 186 -7.53 4.15 3.23
CA ILE A 186 -6.46 4.97 2.65
C ILE A 186 -6.96 5.76 1.43
N GLU A 187 -7.89 5.20 0.68
CA GLU A 187 -8.50 5.89 -0.45
C GLU A 187 -9.43 7.02 0.02
N GLU A 188 -10.17 6.79 1.12
CA GLU A 188 -10.95 7.83 1.81
C GLU A 188 -10.05 8.95 2.32
N PHE A 189 -8.92 8.60 2.93
CA PHE A 189 -7.91 9.57 3.37
C PHE A 189 -7.36 10.38 2.20
N HIS A 190 -6.97 9.73 1.10
CA HIS A 190 -6.49 10.41 -0.10
C HIS A 190 -7.54 11.37 -0.68
N ARG A 191 -8.80 10.96 -0.72
CA ARG A 191 -9.91 11.82 -1.13
C ARG A 191 -10.07 13.00 -0.19
N GLY A 192 -10.04 12.75 1.12
CA GLY A 192 -10.15 13.77 2.16
C GLY A 192 -9.07 14.84 2.00
N ILE A 193 -7.78 14.46 1.93
CA ILE A 193 -6.70 15.44 1.79
C ILE A 193 -6.81 16.26 0.50
N LYS A 194 -7.20 15.65 -0.63
CA LYS A 194 -7.39 16.37 -1.89
C LYS A 194 -8.53 17.39 -1.83
N GLN A 195 -9.64 17.02 -1.21
CA GLN A 195 -10.84 17.85 -1.17
C GLN A 195 -10.79 18.93 -0.09
N THR A 196 -10.29 18.62 1.10
CA THR A 196 -10.39 19.50 2.27
C THR A 196 -9.21 20.44 2.43
N THR A 197 -8.00 20.03 2.03
CA THR A 197 -6.79 20.81 2.28
C THR A 197 -6.39 21.71 1.12
N GLY A 198 -7.01 21.54 -0.04
CA GLY A 198 -6.61 22.25 -1.25
C GLY A 198 -5.19 21.92 -1.73
N ILE A 199 -4.60 20.79 -1.30
CA ILE A 199 -3.22 20.39 -1.60
C ILE A 199 -2.92 20.36 -3.11
N GLU A 200 -3.90 20.00 -3.94
CA GLU A 200 -3.77 20.05 -5.39
C GLU A 200 -3.77 21.49 -5.95
N LYS A 201 -4.39 22.42 -5.22
CA LYS A 201 -4.49 23.85 -5.58
C LYS A 201 -3.35 24.69 -5.02
N CYS A 202 -2.41 24.12 -4.29
CA CYS A 202 -1.24 24.82 -3.80
C CYS A 202 -0.37 25.26 -4.98
N TYR A 203 -0.16 26.57 -5.13
CA TYR A 203 0.60 27.17 -6.22
C TYR A 203 2.10 27.33 -5.93
N SER A 204 2.59 26.88 -4.78
CA SER A 204 4.02 26.94 -4.48
C SER A 204 4.81 26.15 -5.52
N THR A 205 5.83 26.79 -6.06
CA THR A 205 6.70 26.23 -7.10
C THR A 205 7.99 25.64 -6.56
N LEU A 206 8.45 26.09 -5.38
CA LEU A 206 9.74 25.74 -4.81
C LEU A 206 9.68 24.44 -3.99
N ALA A 207 10.61 23.54 -4.23
CA ALA A 207 10.75 22.29 -3.46
C ALA A 207 11.03 22.57 -1.98
N SER A 208 11.79 23.62 -1.64
CA SER A 208 12.07 24.04 -0.26
C SER A 208 10.80 24.43 0.51
N VAL A 209 9.86 25.08 -0.14
CA VAL A 209 8.55 25.41 0.45
C VAL A 209 7.67 24.19 0.53
N ASN A 210 7.71 23.30 -0.46
CA ASN A 210 6.95 22.06 -0.47
C ASN A 210 7.55 20.97 0.43
N ASN A 211 8.86 21.02 0.74
CA ASN A 211 9.52 20.15 1.72
C ASN A 211 9.53 20.74 3.13
N GLY A 212 9.43 22.06 3.27
CA GLY A 212 9.37 22.79 4.55
C GLY A 212 7.94 23.16 4.95
N VAL A 213 6.97 23.02 4.06
CA VAL A 213 5.62 22.72 4.46
C VAL A 213 5.70 21.26 4.97
N GLU A 214 6.08 21.10 6.21
CA GLU A 214 5.38 20.18 7.07
C GLU A 214 3.95 20.35 6.64
N PHE A 215 3.41 19.41 5.84
CA PHE A 215 2.03 19.53 5.36
C PHE A 215 1.25 19.90 6.61
N PRO A 216 0.62 21.08 6.72
CA PRO A 216 0.02 21.54 7.98
C PRO A 216 -1.00 20.56 8.53
N ILE A 217 -1.38 19.55 7.73
CA ILE A 217 -2.14 18.37 8.09
C ILE A 217 -1.39 17.50 9.11
N PHE A 218 -0.04 17.55 9.15
CA PHE A 218 0.77 16.69 10.01
C PHE A 218 1.53 17.48 11.08
N SER A 219 1.65 18.80 10.98
CA SER A 219 2.40 19.65 11.92
C SER A 219 1.70 19.91 13.27
N GLY A 220 0.54 19.35 13.49
CA GLY A 220 -0.20 19.46 14.75
C GLY A 220 -0.62 18.12 15.34
N LEU A 221 -0.21 17.02 14.73
CA LEU A 221 -0.48 15.70 15.29
C LEU A 221 0.70 15.31 16.19
N ASP A 222 0.57 15.54 17.49
CA ASP A 222 1.24 14.73 18.48
C ASP A 222 0.77 13.30 18.23
N PHE A 223 1.63 12.52 17.53
CA PHE A 223 1.34 11.11 17.28
C PHE A 223 1.19 10.42 18.63
N PRO A 224 0.02 9.88 18.97
CA PRO A 224 -0.11 9.17 20.21
C PRO A 224 0.92 8.06 20.24
N THR A 225 1.75 8.06 21.27
CA THR A 225 2.59 6.90 21.60
C THR A 225 1.63 5.73 21.76
N PRO A 226 1.81 4.62 21.02
CA PRO A 226 0.97 3.44 21.23
C PRO A 226 1.08 3.01 22.69
N LEU A 227 -0.05 2.88 23.35
CA LEU A 227 -0.17 2.27 24.68
C LEU A 227 0.11 0.78 24.60
#